data_224c745cd1940933ac19aca1f5aa5fc0
#
_entry.id   224c745cd1940933ac19aca1f5aa5fc0
#
_cell.length_a   1.000
_cell.length_b   1.000
_cell.length_c   1.000
_cell.angle_alpha   90.00
_cell.angle_beta   90.00
_cell.angle_gamma   90.00
#
_symmetry.space_group_name_H-M   'P 1'
#
loop_
_entity.id
_entity.type
_entity.pdbx_description
1 polymer ?
#
loop_
_entity_poly.entity_id
_entity_poly.type
_entity_poly.pdbx_seq_one_letter_code
_entity_poly.pdbx_strand_id
1 'polypeptide(L)'
;MESVQDRMKRLGAYEKIASFMQKEKQDYSFKRKYAQIRAEEFRSECDRRGLNCHVSVGGLDSIILYMFIHEVCHIDVPGVSASTLEDASIQRVHKAIGIINVPPLMRDDGTRWTKPKVIREFGFPVISKEIAGKIELLQNPTEKNKTVRHAIITGETGEYGGWQKNSKMQLNQRWLKLFGGYENETEGCDFGKPDFSVSAKCCYYLKEKNCDDWGKEHNSVPYLGMMASEGGRRAKSLRMNGCNYFGASTIRS
;
A
#
# COMPACT_ATOMS: atom_id res chain seq x y z
N MET A 1 19.63 10.52 24.67
CA MET A 1 18.70 11.68 24.71
C MET A 1 18.13 11.88 23.31
N GLU A 2 16.80 12.00 23.17
CA GLU A 2 16.15 12.33 21.91
C GLU A 2 16.57 13.73 21.46
N SER A 3 16.95 13.91 20.21
CA SER A 3 17.30 15.24 19.69
C SER A 3 16.08 16.16 19.67
N VAL A 4 16.29 17.49 19.75
CA VAL A 4 15.22 18.49 19.63
C VAL A 4 14.48 18.33 18.29
N GLN A 5 15.20 18.01 17.22
CA GLN A 5 14.63 17.79 15.90
C GLN A 5 13.74 16.54 15.83
N ASP A 6 14.12 15.44 16.49
CA ASP A 6 13.31 14.23 16.55
C ASP A 6 12.06 14.45 17.38
N ARG A 7 12.16 15.20 18.47
CA ARG A 7 11.02 15.61 19.28
C ARG A 7 10.05 16.50 18.51
N MET A 8 10.53 17.46 17.74
CA MET A 8 9.69 18.33 16.90
C MET A 8 9.01 17.55 15.78
N LYS A 9 9.70 16.63 15.11
CA LYS A 9 9.10 15.72 14.11
C LYS A 9 8.04 14.84 14.74
N ARG A 10 8.28 14.30 15.92
CA ARG A 10 7.31 13.46 16.66
C ARG A 10 6.07 14.24 17.04
N LEU A 11 6.21 15.45 17.58
CA LEU A 11 5.08 16.32 17.94
C LEU A 11 4.25 16.69 16.71
N GLY A 12 4.86 17.08 15.60
CA GLY A 12 4.16 17.35 14.36
C GLY A 12 3.43 16.13 13.77
N ALA A 13 3.96 14.92 13.95
CA ALA A 13 3.26 13.68 13.60
C ALA A 13 2.05 13.44 14.51
N TYR A 14 2.15 13.71 15.81
CA TYR A 14 1.04 13.61 16.77
C TYR A 14 -0.10 14.56 16.43
N GLU A 15 0.21 15.81 16.12
CA GLU A 15 -0.78 16.82 15.72
C GLU A 15 -1.54 16.42 14.47
N LYS A 16 -0.84 15.91 13.45
CA LYS A 16 -1.47 15.38 12.23
C LYS A 16 -2.42 14.23 12.51
N ILE A 17 -1.99 13.26 13.31
CA ILE A 17 -2.80 12.11 13.69
C ILE A 17 -4.03 12.56 14.49
N ALA A 18 -3.88 13.44 15.47
CA ALA A 18 -4.97 13.96 16.29
C ALA A 18 -5.99 14.73 15.44
N SER A 19 -5.53 15.61 14.55
CA SER A 19 -6.37 16.34 13.60
C SER A 19 -7.14 15.38 12.67
N PHE A 20 -6.49 14.35 12.15
CA PHE A 20 -7.15 13.36 11.32
C PHE A 20 -8.24 12.60 12.09
N MET A 21 -7.92 12.11 13.30
CA MET A 21 -8.88 11.40 14.17
C MET A 21 -10.09 12.27 14.56
N GLN A 22 -9.89 13.58 14.73
CA GLN A 22 -10.96 14.52 15.00
C GLN A 22 -11.88 14.62 13.77
N LYS A 23 -11.35 14.68 12.56
CA LYS A 23 -12.14 14.68 11.31
C LYS A 23 -12.88 13.36 11.09
N GLU A 24 -12.29 12.23 11.47
CA GLU A 24 -12.97 10.91 11.41
C GLU A 24 -14.23 10.85 12.28
N LYS A 25 -14.29 11.63 13.37
CA LYS A 25 -15.45 11.69 14.30
C LYS A 25 -16.56 12.65 13.84
N GLN A 26 -16.32 13.46 12.82
CA GLN A 26 -17.34 14.38 12.32
C GLN A 26 -18.49 13.61 11.64
N ASP A 27 -19.60 14.29 11.46
CA ASP A 27 -20.76 13.74 10.77
C ASP A 27 -20.49 13.44 9.29
N TYR A 28 -21.43 12.74 8.65
CA TYR A 28 -21.28 12.35 7.25
C TYR A 28 -21.25 13.53 6.30
N SER A 29 -22.03 14.59 6.56
CA SER A 29 -22.11 15.77 5.71
C SER A 29 -20.76 16.49 5.66
N PHE A 30 -20.13 16.65 6.81
CA PHE A 30 -18.77 17.20 6.92
C PHE A 30 -17.77 16.33 6.15
N LYS A 31 -17.78 15.01 6.37
CA LYS A 31 -16.85 14.09 5.71
C LYS A 31 -16.98 14.14 4.18
N ARG A 32 -18.22 14.16 3.70
CA ARG A 32 -18.50 14.26 2.26
C ARG A 32 -17.98 15.57 1.67
N LYS A 33 -18.23 16.71 2.33
CA LYS A 33 -17.72 18.02 1.88
C LYS A 33 -16.20 18.10 1.96
N TYR A 34 -15.62 17.57 3.02
CA TYR A 34 -14.16 17.50 3.19
C TYR A 34 -13.51 16.65 2.08
N ALA A 35 -14.09 15.49 1.76
CA ALA A 35 -13.61 14.64 0.66
C ALA A 35 -13.67 15.37 -0.69
N GLN A 36 -14.75 16.11 -0.95
CA GLN A 36 -14.88 16.92 -2.16
C GLN A 36 -13.77 17.96 -2.27
N ILE A 37 -13.53 18.74 -1.20
CA ILE A 37 -12.45 19.74 -1.16
C ILE A 37 -11.10 19.09 -1.43
N ARG A 38 -10.84 17.93 -0.81
CA ARG A 38 -9.56 17.21 -1.00
C ARG A 38 -9.39 16.68 -2.43
N ALA A 39 -10.47 16.25 -3.07
CA ALA A 39 -10.44 15.82 -4.47
C ALA A 39 -10.16 16.99 -5.42
N GLU A 40 -10.77 18.13 -5.20
CA GLU A 40 -10.57 19.38 -5.97
C GLU A 40 -9.12 19.90 -5.79
N GLU A 41 -8.59 19.90 -4.57
CA GLU A 41 -7.20 20.27 -4.30
C GLU A 41 -6.20 19.35 -5.01
N PHE A 42 -6.49 18.04 -5.02
CA PHE A 42 -5.63 17.08 -5.70
C PHE A 42 -5.64 17.32 -7.22
N ARG A 43 -6.81 17.55 -7.81
CA ARG A 43 -6.93 17.91 -9.22
C ARG A 43 -6.13 19.17 -9.55
N SER A 44 -6.33 20.22 -8.77
CA SER A 44 -5.62 21.51 -8.97
C SER A 44 -4.08 21.35 -8.88
N GLU A 45 -3.61 20.52 -7.96
CA GLU A 45 -2.17 20.26 -7.85
C GLU A 45 -1.64 19.42 -9.01
N CYS A 46 -2.42 18.48 -9.53
CA CYS A 46 -2.06 17.75 -10.75
C CYS A 46 -1.92 18.70 -11.95
N ASP A 47 -2.92 19.57 -12.14
CA ASP A 47 -2.89 20.55 -13.22
C ASP A 47 -1.67 21.48 -13.11
N ARG A 48 -1.36 21.94 -11.90
CA ARG A 48 -0.15 22.77 -11.63
C ARG A 48 1.16 22.05 -11.97
N ARG A 49 1.21 20.72 -11.82
CA ARG A 49 2.38 19.88 -12.15
C ARG A 49 2.38 19.36 -13.58
N GLY A 50 1.37 19.64 -14.39
CA GLY A 50 1.21 19.08 -15.73
C GLY A 50 0.96 17.58 -15.73
N LEU A 51 0.29 17.05 -14.69
CA LEU A 51 -0.05 15.63 -14.55
C LEU A 51 -1.52 15.41 -14.87
N ASN A 52 -1.82 14.28 -15.48
CA ASN A 52 -3.18 13.77 -15.57
C ASN A 52 -3.60 13.08 -14.26
N CYS A 53 -4.90 12.89 -14.06
CA CYS A 53 -5.44 12.11 -12.97
C CYS A 53 -6.29 10.94 -13.50
N HIS A 54 -6.39 9.88 -12.71
CA HIS A 54 -7.34 8.78 -12.92
C HIS A 54 -7.85 8.24 -11.59
N VAL A 55 -8.95 7.52 -11.58
CA VAL A 55 -9.39 6.76 -10.40
C VAL A 55 -8.92 5.33 -10.56
N SER A 56 -8.14 4.82 -9.60
CA SER A 56 -7.78 3.39 -9.58
C SER A 56 -8.97 2.58 -9.06
N VAL A 57 -9.62 1.86 -9.96
CA VAL A 57 -10.87 1.16 -9.68
C VAL A 57 -10.64 -0.35 -9.54
N GLY A 58 -11.12 -0.92 -8.44
CA GLY A 58 -11.12 -2.36 -8.16
C GLY A 58 -12.51 -2.80 -7.70
N GLY A 59 -12.69 -3.00 -6.41
CA GLY A 59 -13.97 -3.37 -5.80
C GLY A 59 -14.91 -2.18 -5.55
N LEU A 60 -15.93 -2.44 -4.74
CA LEU A 60 -17.05 -1.51 -4.50
C LEU A 60 -16.61 -0.12 -4.02
N ASP A 61 -15.68 -0.03 -3.07
CA ASP A 61 -15.27 1.26 -2.49
C ASP A 61 -14.68 2.21 -3.54
N SER A 62 -13.88 1.66 -4.45
CA SER A 62 -13.29 2.46 -5.53
C SER A 62 -14.26 2.75 -6.67
N ILE A 63 -15.29 1.93 -6.88
CA ILE A 63 -16.42 2.25 -7.77
C ILE A 63 -17.20 3.43 -7.20
N ILE A 64 -17.51 3.41 -5.89
CA ILE A 64 -18.18 4.54 -5.21
C ILE A 64 -17.33 5.81 -5.29
N LEU A 65 -15.99 5.70 -5.10
CA LEU A 65 -15.10 6.84 -5.27
C LEU A 65 -15.17 7.38 -6.70
N TYR A 66 -15.15 6.51 -7.72
CA TYR A 66 -15.27 6.92 -9.12
C TYR A 66 -16.55 7.72 -9.37
N MET A 67 -17.69 7.20 -8.93
CA MET A 67 -18.99 7.91 -9.02
C MET A 67 -18.98 9.23 -8.25
N PHE A 68 -18.37 9.25 -7.05
CA PHE A 68 -18.26 10.47 -6.25
C PHE A 68 -17.42 11.56 -6.95
N ILE A 69 -16.30 11.21 -7.56
CA ILE A 69 -15.43 12.12 -8.31
C ILE A 69 -16.19 12.74 -9.50
N HIS A 70 -16.96 11.92 -10.22
CA HIS A 70 -17.73 12.39 -11.38
C HIS A 70 -19.00 13.15 -11.00
N GLU A 71 -19.86 12.59 -10.13
CA GLU A 71 -21.19 13.12 -9.90
C GLU A 71 -21.23 14.20 -8.84
N VAL A 72 -20.31 14.16 -7.86
CA VAL A 72 -20.31 15.11 -6.74
C VAL A 72 -19.23 16.18 -6.89
N CYS A 73 -18.03 15.77 -7.31
CA CYS A 73 -16.93 16.71 -7.51
C CYS A 73 -16.95 17.34 -8.92
N HIS A 74 -17.68 16.75 -9.87
CA HIS A 74 -17.73 17.16 -11.29
C HIS A 74 -16.32 17.18 -11.93
N ILE A 75 -15.48 16.24 -11.53
CA ILE A 75 -14.13 16.06 -12.08
C ILE A 75 -14.18 14.92 -13.10
N ASP A 76 -13.96 15.25 -14.37
CA ASP A 76 -13.92 14.27 -15.45
C ASP A 76 -12.52 13.66 -15.58
N VAL A 77 -12.38 12.42 -15.12
CA VAL A 77 -11.14 11.65 -15.14
C VAL A 77 -11.42 10.16 -15.43
N PRO A 78 -10.57 9.44 -16.17
CA PRO A 78 -10.83 8.05 -16.44
C PRO A 78 -10.73 7.16 -15.19
N GLY A 79 -11.55 6.13 -15.13
CA GLY A 79 -11.37 5.01 -14.22
C GLY A 79 -10.48 3.95 -14.86
N VAL A 80 -9.51 3.42 -14.11
CA VAL A 80 -8.53 2.45 -14.60
C VAL A 80 -8.49 1.23 -13.69
N SER A 81 -8.52 0.03 -14.24
CA SER A 81 -8.59 -1.22 -13.48
C SER A 81 -7.89 -2.38 -14.18
N ALA A 82 -7.31 -3.29 -13.39
CA ALA A 82 -6.97 -4.63 -13.81
C ALA A 82 -8.20 -5.56 -13.68
N SER A 83 -9.30 -5.24 -14.37
CA SER A 83 -10.65 -5.83 -14.20
C SER A 83 -10.69 -7.35 -14.36
N THR A 84 -9.79 -7.94 -15.15
CA THR A 84 -9.75 -9.40 -15.41
C THR A 84 -9.57 -10.25 -14.14
N LEU A 85 -9.18 -9.63 -13.03
CA LEU A 85 -8.95 -10.30 -11.75
C LEU A 85 -10.09 -10.10 -10.76
N GLU A 86 -11.05 -9.26 -11.11
CA GLU A 86 -12.22 -9.01 -10.26
C GLU A 86 -13.32 -10.05 -10.53
N ASP A 87 -14.27 -10.14 -9.62
CA ASP A 87 -15.46 -10.98 -9.81
C ASP A 87 -16.23 -10.56 -11.06
N ALA A 88 -16.91 -11.51 -11.70
CA ALA A 88 -17.68 -11.27 -12.91
C ALA A 88 -18.76 -10.19 -12.75
N SER A 89 -19.33 -10.04 -11.56
CA SER A 89 -20.28 -8.97 -11.25
C SER A 89 -19.61 -7.58 -11.29
N ILE A 90 -18.43 -7.46 -10.72
CA ILE A 90 -17.63 -6.23 -10.74
C ILE A 90 -17.18 -5.91 -12.16
N GLN A 91 -16.73 -6.92 -12.93
CA GLN A 91 -16.36 -6.71 -14.33
C GLN A 91 -17.53 -6.16 -15.17
N ARG A 92 -18.75 -6.64 -14.94
CA ARG A 92 -19.95 -6.09 -15.59
C ARG A 92 -20.17 -4.62 -15.25
N VAL A 93 -20.02 -4.25 -13.97
CA VAL A 93 -20.13 -2.85 -13.53
C VAL A 93 -19.05 -2.01 -14.19
N HIS A 94 -17.78 -2.44 -14.16
CA HIS A 94 -16.67 -1.73 -14.82
C HIS A 94 -16.97 -1.46 -16.29
N LYS A 95 -17.46 -2.46 -17.01
CA LYS A 95 -17.85 -2.30 -18.42
C LYS A 95 -19.00 -1.31 -18.60
N ALA A 96 -20.00 -1.36 -17.71
CA ALA A 96 -21.18 -0.49 -17.79
C ALA A 96 -20.85 0.98 -17.55
N ILE A 97 -19.89 1.28 -16.66
CA ILE A 97 -19.48 2.67 -16.33
C ILE A 97 -18.21 3.12 -17.09
N GLY A 98 -17.76 2.36 -18.09
CA GLY A 98 -16.67 2.79 -18.98
C GLY A 98 -15.26 2.73 -18.37
N ILE A 99 -15.01 1.87 -17.38
CA ILE A 99 -13.67 1.71 -16.79
C ILE A 99 -12.69 1.14 -17.81
N ILE A 100 -11.54 1.77 -17.96
CA ILE A 100 -10.44 1.30 -18.78
C ILE A 100 -9.85 0.03 -18.16
N ASN A 101 -9.94 -1.08 -18.87
CA ASN A 101 -9.34 -2.33 -18.42
C ASN A 101 -7.90 -2.44 -18.92
N VAL A 102 -6.97 -2.36 -17.97
CA VAL A 102 -5.53 -2.53 -18.28
C VAL A 102 -5.23 -4.01 -18.56
N PRO A 103 -4.49 -4.32 -19.62
CA PRO A 103 -4.14 -5.70 -19.92
C PRO A 103 -3.29 -6.35 -18.83
N PRO A 104 -3.39 -7.68 -18.66
CA PRO A 104 -2.58 -8.39 -17.68
C PRO A 104 -1.09 -8.29 -18.02
N LEU A 105 -0.25 -8.22 -17.00
CA LEU A 105 1.20 -8.20 -17.16
C LEU A 105 1.67 -9.49 -17.84
N MET A 106 2.52 -9.35 -18.86
CA MET A 106 3.12 -10.46 -19.57
C MET A 106 4.47 -10.84 -18.95
N ARG A 107 4.82 -12.11 -19.05
CA ARG A 107 6.14 -12.66 -18.69
C ARG A 107 7.05 -12.60 -19.92
N ASP A 108 8.34 -12.79 -19.68
CA ASP A 108 9.36 -12.83 -20.76
C ASP A 108 9.12 -13.97 -21.75
N ASP A 109 8.44 -15.05 -21.31
CA ASP A 109 8.04 -16.19 -22.17
C ASP A 109 6.78 -15.91 -23.04
N GLY A 110 6.27 -14.67 -23.04
CA GLY A 110 5.08 -14.28 -23.79
C GLY A 110 3.75 -14.72 -23.18
N THR A 111 3.77 -15.37 -22.02
CA THR A 111 2.55 -15.77 -21.31
C THR A 111 2.15 -14.75 -20.26
N ARG A 112 0.84 -14.62 -19.98
CA ARG A 112 0.36 -13.73 -18.94
C ARG A 112 0.69 -14.25 -17.53
N TRP A 113 0.95 -13.32 -16.61
CA TRP A 113 0.98 -13.63 -15.19
C TRP A 113 -0.39 -14.09 -14.70
N THR A 114 -0.40 -15.17 -13.95
CA THR A 114 -1.58 -15.71 -13.26
C THR A 114 -1.25 -15.97 -11.82
N LYS A 115 -2.25 -16.04 -10.93
CA LYS A 115 -2.04 -16.32 -9.52
C LYS A 115 -1.20 -17.59 -9.27
N PRO A 116 -1.48 -18.74 -9.92
CA PRO A 116 -0.63 -19.93 -9.77
C PRO A 116 0.82 -19.70 -10.21
N LYS A 117 1.08 -18.95 -11.30
CA LYS A 117 2.43 -18.66 -11.76
C LYS A 117 3.19 -17.79 -10.78
N VAL A 118 2.55 -16.73 -10.24
CA VAL A 118 3.16 -15.87 -9.22
C VAL A 118 3.52 -16.65 -7.96
N ILE A 119 2.61 -17.51 -7.49
CA ILE A 119 2.85 -18.35 -6.30
C ILE A 119 4.01 -19.31 -6.54
N ARG A 120 4.05 -19.96 -7.70
CA ARG A 120 5.11 -20.92 -8.04
C ARG A 120 6.48 -20.25 -8.12
N GLU A 121 6.55 -19.03 -8.63
CA GLU A 121 7.82 -18.34 -8.85
C GLU A 121 8.31 -17.57 -7.61
N PHE A 122 7.42 -16.92 -6.90
CA PHE A 122 7.81 -16.03 -5.79
C PHE A 122 7.44 -16.57 -4.40
N GLY A 123 6.47 -17.47 -4.31
CA GLY A 123 6.00 -18.02 -3.05
C GLY A 123 4.57 -17.59 -2.68
N PHE A 124 4.10 -18.11 -1.55
CA PHE A 124 2.74 -17.94 -1.08
C PHE A 124 2.53 -16.62 -0.34
N PRO A 125 1.44 -15.89 -0.59
CA PRO A 125 1.02 -14.82 0.29
C PRO A 125 0.39 -15.43 1.54
N VAL A 126 0.99 -15.21 2.71
CA VAL A 126 0.51 -15.77 3.99
C VAL A 126 0.05 -14.67 4.92
N ILE A 127 -1.02 -14.90 5.66
CA ILE A 127 -1.59 -14.09 6.75
C ILE A 127 -1.99 -12.68 6.27
N SER A 128 -1.03 -11.83 5.94
CA SER A 128 -1.26 -10.50 5.38
C SER A 128 -0.08 -10.06 4.52
N LYS A 129 -0.31 -9.09 3.63
CA LYS A 129 0.76 -8.50 2.78
C LYS A 129 1.95 -7.98 3.62
N GLU A 130 1.67 -7.43 4.81
CA GLU A 130 2.72 -6.94 5.70
C GLU A 130 3.55 -8.06 6.30
N ILE A 131 2.88 -9.10 6.81
CA ILE A 131 3.54 -10.26 7.42
C ILE A 131 4.30 -11.05 6.36
N ALA A 132 3.68 -11.32 5.22
CA ALA A 132 4.33 -12.00 4.10
C ALA A 132 5.59 -11.26 3.63
N GLY A 133 5.55 -9.92 3.53
CA GLY A 133 6.72 -9.13 3.18
C GLY A 133 7.85 -9.20 4.21
N LYS A 134 7.53 -9.23 5.51
CA LYS A 134 8.54 -9.44 6.56
C LYS A 134 9.18 -10.82 6.49
N ILE A 135 8.37 -11.87 6.28
CA ILE A 135 8.86 -13.24 6.14
C ILE A 135 9.71 -13.39 4.87
N GLU A 136 9.29 -12.79 3.75
CA GLU A 136 10.06 -12.76 2.50
C GLU A 136 11.48 -12.22 2.71
N LEU A 137 11.62 -11.13 3.50
CA LEU A 137 12.91 -10.55 3.83
C LEU A 137 13.77 -11.48 4.70
N LEU A 138 13.17 -12.22 5.65
CA LEU A 138 13.88 -13.21 6.47
C LEU A 138 14.37 -14.38 5.63
N GLN A 139 13.52 -14.89 4.73
CA GLN A 139 13.85 -16.04 3.87
C GLN A 139 14.84 -15.72 2.74
N ASN A 140 15.09 -14.43 2.46
CA ASN A 140 16.01 -13.96 1.43
C ASN A 140 17.01 -12.95 2.01
N PRO A 141 17.97 -13.43 2.84
CA PRO A 141 18.97 -12.59 3.48
C PRO A 141 19.92 -11.97 2.45
N THR A 142 20.18 -10.66 2.64
CA THR A 142 21.20 -9.90 1.90
C THR A 142 21.87 -8.93 2.85
N GLU A 143 23.08 -8.45 2.52
CA GLU A 143 23.72 -7.39 3.31
C GLU A 143 22.85 -6.11 3.38
N LYS A 144 22.18 -5.75 2.29
CA LYS A 144 21.35 -4.56 2.22
C LYS A 144 20.11 -4.62 3.14
N ASN A 145 19.62 -5.80 3.48
CA ASN A 145 18.44 -5.95 4.33
C ASN A 145 18.78 -6.40 5.77
N LYS A 146 20.05 -6.48 6.14
CA LYS A 146 20.52 -6.95 7.45
C LYS A 146 19.88 -6.19 8.61
N THR A 147 19.90 -4.86 8.61
CA THR A 147 19.30 -4.02 9.66
C THR A 147 17.78 -4.20 9.76
N VAL A 148 17.10 -4.34 8.61
CA VAL A 148 15.65 -4.56 8.59
C VAL A 148 15.30 -5.94 9.13
N ARG A 149 16.07 -6.98 8.79
CA ARG A 149 15.90 -8.33 9.34
C ARG A 149 16.10 -8.36 10.85
N HIS A 150 17.15 -7.68 11.35
CA HIS A 150 17.35 -7.52 12.78
C HIS A 150 16.13 -6.91 13.47
N ALA A 151 15.59 -5.83 12.93
CA ALA A 151 14.38 -5.20 13.47
C ALA A 151 13.14 -6.10 13.41
N ILE A 152 13.01 -6.96 12.39
CA ILE A 152 11.91 -7.94 12.29
C ILE A 152 12.02 -9.01 13.38
N ILE A 153 13.21 -9.46 13.71
CA ILE A 153 13.48 -10.53 14.69
C ILE A 153 13.37 -9.97 16.11
N THR A 154 14.11 -8.91 16.42
CA THR A 154 14.30 -8.39 17.78
C THR A 154 13.36 -7.28 18.18
N GLY A 155 12.78 -6.57 17.22
CA GLY A 155 12.02 -5.32 17.44
C GLY A 155 12.92 -4.09 17.67
N GLU A 156 14.22 -4.23 17.59
CA GLU A 156 15.16 -3.13 17.72
C GLU A 156 15.37 -2.44 16.39
N THR A 157 15.30 -1.11 16.36
CA THR A 157 15.50 -0.29 15.15
C THR A 157 16.67 0.64 15.31
N GLY A 158 17.30 1.02 14.20
CA GLY A 158 18.49 1.86 14.16
C GLY A 158 19.67 1.10 13.56
N GLU A 159 20.73 1.83 13.27
CA GLU A 159 21.91 1.29 12.56
C GLU A 159 22.56 0.11 13.28
N TYR A 160 22.43 0.06 14.61
CA TYR A 160 22.96 -0.99 15.47
C TYR A 160 21.92 -1.52 16.48
N GLY A 161 20.63 -1.42 16.17
CA GLY A 161 19.57 -1.95 17.03
C GLY A 161 19.26 -1.13 18.30
N GLY A 162 19.92 0.01 18.50
CA GLY A 162 19.85 0.75 19.77
C GLY A 162 18.77 1.85 19.90
N TRP A 163 18.03 2.16 18.85
CA TRP A 163 17.19 3.37 18.82
C TRP A 163 15.78 3.15 19.37
N GLN A 164 15.20 2.00 19.14
CA GLN A 164 13.85 1.68 19.60
C GLN A 164 13.71 0.19 19.88
N LYS A 165 13.26 -0.15 21.09
CA LYS A 165 12.83 -1.51 21.44
C LYS A 165 11.33 -1.67 21.19
N ASN A 166 10.87 -2.90 20.99
CA ASN A 166 9.46 -3.25 20.75
C ASN A 166 8.84 -2.51 19.55
N SER A 167 9.60 -2.35 18.49
CA SER A 167 9.11 -1.77 17.25
C SER A 167 8.00 -2.60 16.62
N LYS A 168 7.04 -1.94 15.97
CA LYS A 168 6.02 -2.61 15.13
C LYS A 168 6.62 -3.38 13.93
N MET A 169 7.91 -3.22 13.66
CA MET A 169 8.63 -4.06 12.71
C MET A 169 8.76 -5.49 13.20
N GLN A 170 8.82 -5.71 14.52
CA GLN A 170 8.96 -7.05 15.08
C GLN A 170 7.84 -7.97 14.60
N LEU A 171 8.21 -9.16 14.18
CA LEU A 171 7.28 -10.22 13.86
C LEU A 171 7.00 -11.04 15.12
N ASN A 172 5.76 -11.49 15.27
CA ASN A 172 5.39 -12.33 16.41
C ASN A 172 6.22 -13.63 16.40
N GLN A 173 6.68 -14.07 17.58
CA GLN A 173 7.47 -15.30 17.76
C GLN A 173 6.83 -16.54 17.12
N ARG A 174 5.51 -16.64 17.14
CA ARG A 174 4.78 -17.73 16.46
C ARG A 174 5.09 -17.79 14.97
N TRP A 175 5.13 -16.64 14.30
CA TRP A 175 5.39 -16.57 12.86
C TRP A 175 6.87 -16.74 12.55
N LEU A 176 7.76 -16.22 13.41
CA LEU A 176 9.19 -16.46 13.30
C LEU A 176 9.50 -17.95 13.32
N LYS A 177 8.95 -18.69 14.29
CA LYS A 177 9.15 -20.14 14.42
C LYS A 177 8.51 -20.94 13.27
N LEU A 178 7.34 -20.51 12.79
CA LEU A 178 6.59 -21.24 11.76
C LEU A 178 7.22 -21.10 10.37
N PHE A 179 7.69 -19.90 10.04
CA PHE A 179 8.19 -19.60 8.70
C PHE A 179 9.71 -19.55 8.59
N GLY A 180 10.45 -19.53 9.69
CA GLY A 180 11.89 -19.65 9.77
C GLY A 180 12.68 -18.79 8.79
N GLY A 181 13.80 -19.33 8.34
CA GLY A 181 14.69 -18.70 7.37
C GLY A 181 15.60 -17.64 7.98
N TYR A 182 15.88 -17.70 9.28
CA TYR A 182 16.77 -16.77 9.95
C TYR A 182 17.56 -17.46 11.08
N GLU A 183 18.72 -16.91 11.35
CA GLU A 183 19.54 -17.27 12.50
C GLU A 183 19.32 -16.23 13.61
N ASN A 184 19.19 -16.69 14.84
CA ASN A 184 19.15 -15.83 16.01
C ASN A 184 20.43 -16.03 16.82
N GLU A 185 21.42 -15.18 16.57
CA GLU A 185 22.71 -15.22 17.23
C GLU A 185 22.59 -15.04 18.76
N THR A 186 21.60 -14.27 19.22
CA THR A 186 21.39 -14.00 20.65
C THR A 186 20.85 -15.23 21.38
N GLU A 187 19.97 -15.98 20.73
CA GLU A 187 19.39 -17.21 21.32
C GLU A 187 20.18 -18.47 20.93
N GLY A 188 21.16 -18.34 20.03
CA GLY A 188 21.95 -19.47 19.54
C GLY A 188 21.14 -20.52 18.79
N CYS A 189 20.03 -20.12 18.17
CA CYS A 189 19.16 -21.02 17.44
C CYS A 189 19.01 -20.61 15.97
N ASP A 190 18.95 -21.63 15.12
CA ASP A 190 18.61 -21.52 13.72
C ASP A 190 17.16 -22.00 13.50
N PHE A 191 16.36 -21.14 12.87
CA PHE A 191 14.99 -21.49 12.49
C PHE A 191 14.96 -21.81 11.00
N GLY A 192 14.97 -23.10 10.70
CA GLY A 192 14.97 -23.60 9.33
C GLY A 192 13.83 -23.02 8.48
N LYS A 193 14.13 -22.74 7.22
CA LYS A 193 13.13 -22.31 6.24
C LYS A 193 12.21 -23.48 5.89
N PRO A 194 10.88 -23.32 5.80
CA PRO A 194 9.98 -24.35 5.30
C PRO A 194 10.25 -24.64 3.81
N ASP A 195 9.71 -25.74 3.29
CA ASP A 195 9.89 -26.19 1.90
C ASP A 195 9.25 -25.27 0.85
N PHE A 196 8.67 -24.15 1.29
CA PHE A 196 8.07 -23.17 0.41
C PHE A 196 8.55 -21.75 0.73
N SER A 197 8.54 -20.91 -0.29
CA SER A 197 8.82 -19.49 -0.14
C SER A 197 7.56 -18.72 0.18
N VAL A 198 7.72 -17.65 0.97
CA VAL A 198 6.66 -16.69 1.28
C VAL A 198 6.93 -15.37 0.56
N SER A 199 5.90 -14.79 -0.05
CA SER A 199 6.05 -13.55 -0.78
C SER A 199 4.78 -12.68 -0.74
N ALA A 200 4.95 -11.36 -0.71
CA ALA A 200 3.88 -10.39 -0.86
C ALA A 200 3.61 -9.95 -2.32
N LYS A 201 4.28 -10.56 -3.30
CA LYS A 201 4.30 -10.08 -4.70
C LYS A 201 3.03 -10.36 -5.50
N CYS A 202 2.11 -11.18 -5.00
CA CYS A 202 0.91 -11.56 -5.73
C CYS A 202 0.09 -10.34 -6.20
N CYS A 203 -0.23 -9.40 -5.30
CA CYS A 203 -0.96 -8.18 -5.67
C CYS A 203 -0.16 -7.30 -6.62
N TYR A 204 1.15 -7.21 -6.44
CA TYR A 204 2.02 -6.41 -7.29
C TYR A 204 1.96 -6.87 -8.75
N TYR A 205 2.23 -8.14 -9.03
CA TYR A 205 2.25 -8.67 -10.40
C TYR A 205 0.87 -8.76 -11.06
N LEU A 206 -0.17 -8.94 -10.26
CA LEU A 206 -1.51 -9.14 -10.81
C LEU A 206 -2.32 -7.84 -10.94
N LYS A 207 -2.07 -6.83 -10.09
CA LYS A 207 -2.89 -5.61 -10.06
C LYS A 207 -2.07 -4.32 -10.08
N GLU A 208 -1.08 -4.20 -9.18
CA GLU A 208 -0.45 -2.91 -8.91
C GLU A 208 0.43 -2.47 -10.09
N LYS A 209 1.33 -3.35 -10.57
CA LYS A 209 2.31 -3.00 -11.61
C LYS A 209 1.65 -2.57 -12.91
N ASN A 210 0.58 -3.25 -13.35
CA ASN A 210 -0.11 -2.92 -14.59
C ASN A 210 -0.71 -1.52 -14.54
N CYS A 211 -1.38 -1.18 -13.42
CA CYS A 211 -1.97 0.13 -13.23
C CYS A 211 -0.89 1.21 -13.07
N ASP A 212 0.21 0.91 -12.37
CA ASP A 212 1.35 1.83 -12.23
C ASP A 212 2.03 2.10 -13.59
N ASP A 213 2.21 1.06 -14.42
CA ASP A 213 2.80 1.20 -15.76
C ASP A 213 1.89 2.03 -16.68
N TRP A 214 0.57 1.77 -16.64
CA TRP A 214 -0.41 2.58 -17.35
C TRP A 214 -0.37 4.05 -16.90
N GLY A 215 -0.31 4.29 -15.59
CA GLY A 215 -0.20 5.63 -15.04
C GLY A 215 1.05 6.38 -15.52
N LYS A 216 2.19 5.70 -15.60
CA LYS A 216 3.45 6.28 -16.13
C LYS A 216 3.33 6.61 -17.61
N GLU A 217 2.80 5.68 -18.41
CA GLU A 217 2.61 5.86 -19.85
C GLU A 217 1.71 7.06 -20.17
N HIS A 218 0.67 7.28 -19.35
CA HIS A 218 -0.29 8.38 -19.53
C HIS A 218 0.04 9.63 -18.70
N ASN A 219 1.22 9.67 -18.06
CA ASN A 219 1.60 10.74 -17.12
C ASN A 219 0.50 11.04 -16.10
N SER A 220 -0.09 9.98 -15.52
CA SER A 220 -1.32 10.05 -14.73
C SER A 220 -1.12 9.49 -13.33
N VAL A 221 -1.70 10.16 -12.35
CA VAL A 221 -1.63 9.81 -10.92
C VAL A 221 -3.01 9.43 -10.37
N PRO A 222 -3.08 8.46 -9.44
CA PRO A 222 -4.35 7.89 -9.03
C PRO A 222 -5.03 8.62 -7.88
N TYR A 223 -6.37 8.74 -7.95
CA TYR A 223 -7.26 8.75 -6.79
C TYR A 223 -7.42 7.31 -6.29
N LEU A 224 -7.30 7.10 -4.98
CA LEU A 224 -7.36 5.78 -4.36
C LEU A 224 -8.53 5.65 -3.39
N GLY A 225 -9.39 4.66 -3.58
CA GLY A 225 -10.48 4.33 -2.66
C GLY A 225 -9.97 3.67 -1.37
N MET A 226 -9.42 4.47 -0.46
CA MET A 226 -8.91 4.00 0.84
C MET A 226 -9.71 4.59 1.98
N MET A 227 -10.09 3.73 2.94
CA MET A 227 -10.75 4.16 4.17
C MET A 227 -9.91 3.87 5.40
N ALA A 228 -9.88 4.81 6.35
CA ALA A 228 -9.17 4.62 7.61
C ALA A 228 -9.79 3.50 8.47
N SER A 229 -11.09 3.26 8.33
CA SER A 229 -11.83 2.18 9.00
C SER A 229 -11.38 0.77 8.62
N GLU A 230 -10.72 0.59 7.46
CA GLU A 230 -10.17 -0.70 7.05
C GLU A 230 -8.98 -1.15 7.90
N GLY A 231 -8.39 -0.25 8.69
CA GLY A 231 -7.27 -0.55 9.57
C GLY A 231 -5.93 -0.75 8.85
N GLY A 232 -4.97 -1.36 9.54
CA GLY A 232 -3.67 -1.76 8.99
C GLY A 232 -2.86 -0.61 8.36
N ARG A 233 -2.23 -0.90 7.23
CA ARG A 233 -1.39 0.06 6.48
C ARG A 233 -2.18 1.25 5.95
N ARG A 234 -3.45 1.04 5.55
CA ARG A 234 -4.31 2.10 4.99
C ARG A 234 -4.61 3.15 6.05
N ALA A 235 -5.09 2.75 7.23
CA ALA A 235 -5.33 3.65 8.36
C ALA A 235 -4.06 4.41 8.75
N LYS A 236 -2.91 3.71 8.82
CA LYS A 236 -1.62 4.34 9.14
C LYS A 236 -1.24 5.39 8.10
N SER A 237 -1.36 5.07 6.82
CA SER A 237 -1.04 6.00 5.73
C SER A 237 -1.90 7.25 5.78
N LEU A 238 -3.23 7.10 5.92
CA LEU A 238 -4.16 8.21 5.99
C LEU A 238 -3.93 9.09 7.23
N ARG A 239 -3.63 8.51 8.37
CA ARG A 239 -3.33 9.27 9.61
C ARG A 239 -2.03 10.05 9.52
N MET A 240 -1.02 9.52 8.82
CA MET A 240 0.29 10.18 8.67
C MET A 240 0.30 11.23 7.57
N ASN A 241 -0.36 10.97 6.45
CA ASN A 241 -0.27 11.77 5.23
C ASN A 241 -1.55 12.55 4.93
N GLY A 242 -2.67 12.22 5.57
CA GLY A 242 -3.99 12.75 5.22
C GLY A 242 -4.56 12.11 3.96
N CYS A 243 -5.60 12.71 3.39
CA CYS A 243 -6.23 12.24 2.17
C CYS A 243 -5.34 12.45 0.93
N ASN A 244 -4.57 13.52 0.88
CA ASN A 244 -3.67 13.82 -0.23
C ASN A 244 -2.21 13.76 0.23
N TYR A 245 -1.39 13.13 -0.58
CA TYR A 245 0.06 13.11 -0.42
C TYR A 245 0.72 13.81 -1.60
N PHE A 246 1.42 14.90 -1.32
CA PHE A 246 2.11 15.75 -2.31
C PHE A 246 3.63 15.65 -2.14
N GLY A 247 4.20 14.49 -2.42
CA GLY A 247 5.65 14.29 -2.41
C GLY A 247 6.33 14.98 -3.60
N ALA A 248 7.66 15.11 -3.53
CA ALA A 248 8.44 15.72 -4.61
C ALA A 248 8.36 14.92 -5.93
N SER A 249 8.42 13.59 -5.83
CA SER A 249 8.40 12.66 -6.97
C SER A 249 7.11 11.85 -7.10
N THR A 250 6.23 11.89 -6.10
CA THR A 250 5.01 11.06 -6.08
C THR A 250 3.87 11.84 -5.43
N ILE A 251 2.73 11.90 -6.09
CA ILE A 251 1.49 12.42 -5.51
C ILE A 251 0.39 11.37 -5.58
N ARG A 252 -0.49 11.36 -4.59
CA ARG A 252 -1.63 10.42 -4.48
C ARG A 252 -2.77 11.07 -3.70
N SER A 253 -3.98 10.72 -4.06
CA SER A 253 -5.18 11.07 -3.30
C SER A 253 -6.01 9.84 -2.98
#